data_1ea494cd17d7946610a7a3336e09096c
#
_entry.id   1ea494cd17d7946610a7a3336e09096c
#
_cell.length_a   1.000
_cell.length_b   1.000
_cell.length_c   1.000
_cell.angle_alpha   90.00
_cell.angle_beta   90.00
_cell.angle_gamma   90.00
#
_symmetry.space_group_name_H-M   'P 1'
#
loop_
_entity.id
_entity.type
_entity.pdbx_description
1 polymer ?
#
loop_
_entity_poly.entity_id
_entity_poly.type
_entity_poly.pdbx_seq_one_letter_code
_entity_poly.pdbx_strand_id
1 'polypeptide(L)'
;YNPFAYIHSEKDILKLVTTLIANTKGEGKAGDDFWVKAETLLYTALIGYIHYEAPVEEQNFSTLIEFINAMEVREDDEDFKNPVDLMFEELKKRKPDHFAVRQYAKFKLSAGKTAKSILISCGARLAPFDIQELRELTAYDELQLDTLGDRKTALFIIMSDTDDTFNFLISMCYTQLFNLLCEKADDVYGGRLPVHVRCLIDEAANIGQIPRLEKLVATIRSREISCCLVLQAQSQLKALYKDSADTIVGNMDLSLIHISEPTRRTP
;
A
#
# COMPACT_ATOMS: atom_id res chain seq x y z
N TYR A 1 -0.10 -12.94 4.18
CA TYR A 1 0.43 -11.59 4.27
C TYR A 1 -0.62 -10.65 4.82
N ASN A 2 -0.39 -10.12 6.01
CA ASN A 2 -1.25 -9.10 6.60
C ASN A 2 -0.50 -7.75 6.62
N PRO A 3 -0.93 -6.75 5.83
CA PRO A 3 -0.27 -5.44 5.82
C PRO A 3 -0.29 -4.70 7.17
N PHE A 4 -1.23 -4.98 8.05
CA PHE A 4 -1.29 -4.36 9.38
C PHE A 4 -0.15 -4.82 10.30
N ALA A 5 0.36 -6.03 10.11
CA ALA A 5 1.48 -6.56 10.89
C ALA A 5 2.78 -5.73 10.74
N TYR A 6 2.88 -4.92 9.69
CA TYR A 6 4.03 -4.09 9.37
C TYR A 6 3.81 -2.60 9.62
N ILE A 7 2.80 -2.25 10.40
CA ILE A 7 2.58 -0.89 10.89
C ILE A 7 3.26 -0.75 12.24
N HIS A 8 4.32 0.04 12.30
CA HIS A 8 5.04 0.32 13.54
C HIS A 8 4.86 1.78 13.99
N SER A 9 4.36 2.64 13.11
CA SER A 9 4.22 4.08 13.35
C SER A 9 3.07 4.71 12.55
N GLU A 10 2.66 5.92 12.95
CA GLU A 10 1.72 6.75 12.19
C GLU A 10 2.16 6.96 10.73
N LYS A 11 3.48 7.02 10.50
CA LYS A 11 4.07 7.16 9.16
C LYS A 11 3.79 5.93 8.28
N ASP A 12 3.79 4.72 8.87
CA ASP A 12 3.52 3.50 8.11
C ASP A 12 2.04 3.37 7.75
N ILE A 13 1.14 3.87 8.61
CA ILE A 13 -0.28 4.01 8.28
C ILE A 13 -0.45 4.88 7.02
N LEU A 14 0.20 6.04 6.98
CA LEU A 14 0.14 6.94 5.82
C LEU A 14 0.72 6.30 4.55
N LYS A 15 1.81 5.53 4.66
CA LYS A 15 2.39 4.81 3.53
C LYS A 15 1.43 3.73 3.00
N LEU A 16 0.83 2.95 3.91
CA LEU A 16 -0.14 1.91 3.56
C LEU A 16 -1.34 2.50 2.82
N VAL A 17 -1.94 3.56 3.38
CA VAL A 17 -3.08 4.27 2.77
C VAL A 17 -2.71 4.85 1.39
N THR A 18 -1.54 5.47 1.27
CA THR A 18 -1.07 6.02 0.00
C THR A 18 -0.93 4.94 -1.06
N THR A 19 -0.38 3.77 -0.69
CA THR A 19 -0.19 2.65 -1.61
C THR A 19 -1.53 2.03 -2.01
N LEU A 20 -2.45 1.85 -1.07
CA LEU A 20 -3.80 1.37 -1.33
C LEU A 20 -4.51 2.27 -2.35
N ILE A 21 -4.57 3.57 -2.08
CA ILE A 21 -5.25 4.54 -2.96
C ILE A 21 -4.58 4.61 -4.35
N ALA A 22 -3.25 4.57 -4.42
CA ALA A 22 -2.53 4.63 -5.68
C ALA A 22 -2.87 3.46 -6.61
N ASN A 23 -3.09 2.26 -6.04
CA ASN A 23 -3.25 1.02 -6.79
C ASN A 23 -4.69 0.51 -6.90
N THR A 24 -5.65 1.19 -6.31
CA THR A 24 -7.08 0.87 -6.41
C THR A 24 -7.89 1.96 -7.12
N LYS A 25 -7.22 2.74 -7.96
CA LYS A 25 -7.89 3.74 -8.81
C LYS A 25 -8.60 3.00 -9.94
N GLY A 26 -9.91 3.23 -10.10
CA GLY A 26 -10.63 2.82 -11.31
C GLY A 26 -10.08 3.53 -12.56
N GLU A 27 -10.45 3.06 -13.76
CA GLU A 27 -10.05 3.64 -15.07
C GLU A 27 -10.54 5.08 -15.32
N GLY A 28 -10.95 5.81 -14.31
CA GLY A 28 -11.37 7.21 -14.40
C GLY A 28 -10.20 8.19 -14.49
N LYS A 29 -10.46 9.38 -15.07
CA LYS A 29 -9.54 10.53 -15.04
C LYS A 29 -9.01 10.74 -13.63
N ALA A 30 -7.74 11.09 -13.50
CA ALA A 30 -7.06 11.41 -12.24
C ALA A 30 -8.04 12.13 -11.31
N GLY A 31 -8.47 11.43 -10.25
CA GLY A 31 -9.51 11.91 -9.37
C GLY A 31 -9.14 13.27 -8.80
N ASP A 32 -10.13 14.13 -8.64
CA ASP A 32 -9.96 15.42 -8.01
C ASP A 32 -9.15 15.23 -6.72
N ASP A 33 -8.10 16.00 -6.55
CA ASP A 33 -7.18 15.97 -5.40
C ASP A 33 -7.93 16.04 -4.06
N PHE A 34 -9.11 16.65 -4.06
CA PHE A 34 -10.01 16.70 -2.91
C PHE A 34 -10.47 15.29 -2.47
N TRP A 35 -10.93 14.44 -3.41
CA TRP A 35 -11.46 13.10 -3.08
C TRP A 35 -10.38 12.21 -2.50
N VAL A 36 -9.20 12.20 -3.14
CA VAL A 36 -8.04 11.45 -2.67
C VAL A 36 -7.62 11.88 -1.26
N LYS A 37 -7.62 13.18 -0.98
CA LYS A 37 -7.31 13.71 0.36
C LYS A 37 -8.36 13.31 1.40
N ALA A 38 -9.63 13.36 1.05
CA ALA A 38 -10.72 12.99 1.94
C ALA A 38 -10.73 11.48 2.26
N GLU A 39 -10.55 10.63 1.25
CA GLU A 39 -10.37 9.18 1.43
C GLU A 39 -9.15 8.87 2.30
N THR A 40 -8.03 9.58 2.06
CA THR A 40 -6.82 9.44 2.88
C THR A 40 -7.10 9.73 4.35
N LEU A 41 -7.85 10.79 4.67
CA LEU A 41 -8.21 11.12 6.04
C LEU A 41 -9.03 10.00 6.69
N LEU A 42 -10.03 9.48 5.99
CA LEU A 42 -10.89 8.42 6.52
C LEU A 42 -10.10 7.13 6.73
N TYR A 43 -9.41 6.62 5.73
CA TYR A 43 -8.60 5.40 5.86
C TYR A 43 -7.54 5.55 6.96
N THR A 44 -6.87 6.70 7.03
CA THR A 44 -5.86 6.95 8.07
C THR A 44 -6.47 6.94 9.47
N ALA A 45 -7.69 7.47 9.63
CA ALA A 45 -8.41 7.43 10.89
C ALA A 45 -8.79 6.01 11.29
N LEU A 46 -9.41 5.26 10.37
CA LEU A 46 -9.89 3.89 10.64
C LEU A 46 -8.74 2.91 10.88
N ILE A 47 -7.74 2.91 10.01
CA ILE A 47 -6.55 2.05 10.18
C ILE A 47 -5.79 2.43 11.45
N GLY A 48 -5.69 3.73 11.76
CA GLY A 48 -5.08 4.19 13.00
C GLY A 48 -5.85 3.73 14.24
N TYR A 49 -7.19 3.74 14.20
CA TYR A 49 -8.01 3.19 15.28
C TYR A 49 -7.76 1.69 15.44
N ILE A 50 -7.87 0.93 14.36
CA ILE A 50 -7.68 -0.52 14.35
C ILE A 50 -6.29 -0.88 14.89
N HIS A 51 -5.25 -0.22 14.42
CA HIS A 51 -3.87 -0.51 14.83
C HIS A 51 -3.61 -0.26 16.32
N TYR A 52 -4.14 0.84 16.89
CA TYR A 52 -3.81 1.24 18.27
C TYR A 52 -4.81 0.75 19.33
N GLU A 53 -6.05 0.46 18.96
CA GLU A 53 -7.13 0.19 19.91
C GLU A 53 -7.75 -1.20 19.76
N ALA A 54 -7.63 -1.85 18.59
CA ALA A 54 -8.16 -3.19 18.37
C ALA A 54 -7.16 -4.29 18.80
N PRO A 55 -7.64 -5.46 19.23
CA PRO A 55 -6.79 -6.62 19.47
C PRO A 55 -6.10 -7.07 18.17
N VAL A 56 -4.95 -7.75 18.30
CA VAL A 56 -4.08 -8.11 17.16
C VAL A 56 -4.83 -8.93 16.11
N GLU A 57 -5.74 -9.79 16.54
CA GLU A 57 -6.53 -10.66 15.66
C GLU A 57 -7.49 -9.87 14.76
N GLU A 58 -7.86 -8.67 15.18
CA GLU A 58 -8.74 -7.76 14.43
C GLU A 58 -7.96 -6.72 13.61
N GLN A 59 -6.65 -6.70 13.69
CA GLN A 59 -5.81 -5.77 12.91
C GLN A 59 -5.63 -6.29 11.49
N ASN A 60 -6.66 -6.14 10.65
CA ASN A 60 -6.68 -6.59 9.26
C ASN A 60 -7.71 -5.82 8.41
N PHE A 61 -7.74 -6.12 7.10
CA PHE A 61 -8.67 -5.49 6.17
C PHE A 61 -10.14 -5.89 6.39
N SER A 62 -10.42 -7.07 6.93
CA SER A 62 -11.80 -7.46 7.24
C SER A 62 -12.42 -6.51 8.24
N THR A 63 -11.71 -6.18 9.32
CA THR A 63 -12.15 -5.20 10.31
C THR A 63 -12.30 -3.80 9.71
N LEU A 64 -11.39 -3.39 8.81
CA LEU A 64 -11.52 -2.10 8.12
C LEU A 64 -12.81 -2.02 7.30
N ILE A 65 -13.17 -3.09 6.61
CA ILE A 65 -14.42 -3.17 5.84
C ILE A 65 -15.64 -3.11 6.75
N GLU A 66 -15.61 -3.81 7.87
CA GLU A 66 -16.69 -3.77 8.86
C GLU A 66 -16.90 -2.36 9.41
N PHE A 67 -15.81 -1.62 9.66
CA PHE A 67 -15.91 -0.21 10.06
C PHE A 67 -16.58 0.65 8.98
N ILE A 68 -16.18 0.51 7.70
CA ILE A 68 -16.78 1.26 6.60
C ILE A 68 -18.26 0.89 6.43
N ASN A 69 -18.61 -0.39 6.52
CA ASN A 69 -19.97 -0.87 6.41
C ASN A 69 -20.87 -0.40 7.59
N ALA A 70 -20.28 -0.20 8.78
CA ALA A 70 -20.97 0.33 9.94
C ALA A 70 -21.15 1.87 9.90
N MET A 71 -20.49 2.55 8.95
CA MET A 71 -20.61 4.00 8.79
C MET A 71 -21.81 4.34 7.92
N GLU A 72 -22.95 4.59 8.57
CA GLU A 72 -24.15 5.14 7.92
C GLU A 72 -24.14 6.67 8.01
N VAL A 73 -24.51 7.34 6.92
CA VAL A 73 -24.71 8.80 6.88
C VAL A 73 -26.16 9.07 6.52
N ARG A 74 -26.88 9.79 7.41
CA ARG A 74 -28.24 10.28 7.18
C ARG A 74 -28.18 11.75 6.76
N GLU A 75 -28.77 12.05 5.61
CA GLU A 75 -28.78 13.42 5.06
C GLU A 75 -29.84 14.31 5.72
N ASP A 76 -30.85 13.69 6.33
CA ASP A 76 -32.00 14.28 6.98
C ASP A 76 -31.83 14.48 8.50
N ASP A 77 -30.75 13.97 9.06
CA ASP A 77 -30.45 14.03 10.50
C ASP A 77 -28.96 14.31 10.71
N GLU A 78 -28.62 15.59 10.90
CA GLU A 78 -27.22 16.02 11.13
C GLU A 78 -26.67 15.58 12.49
N ASP A 79 -27.54 15.27 13.46
CA ASP A 79 -27.14 14.80 14.80
C ASP A 79 -26.99 13.27 14.87
N PHE A 80 -27.32 12.56 13.77
CA PHE A 80 -27.20 11.11 13.71
C PHE A 80 -25.74 10.67 13.89
N LYS A 81 -25.54 9.72 14.79
CA LYS A 81 -24.25 9.10 15.07
C LYS A 81 -24.30 7.61 14.78
N ASN A 82 -23.50 7.18 13.84
CA ASN A 82 -23.30 5.76 13.57
C ASN A 82 -22.38 5.10 14.63
N PRO A 83 -22.30 3.76 14.67
CA PRO A 83 -21.47 3.05 15.65
C PRO A 83 -20.00 3.50 15.68
N VAL A 84 -19.42 3.80 14.51
CA VAL A 84 -18.03 4.26 14.41
C VAL A 84 -17.85 5.66 15.02
N ASP A 85 -18.82 6.57 14.79
CA ASP A 85 -18.83 7.88 15.46
C ASP A 85 -18.77 7.74 16.98
N LEU A 86 -19.57 6.84 17.55
CA LEU A 86 -19.60 6.60 19.00
C LEU A 86 -18.25 6.06 19.51
N MET A 87 -17.62 5.13 18.77
CA MET A 87 -16.30 4.60 19.12
C MET A 87 -15.23 5.71 19.13
N PHE A 88 -15.22 6.59 18.12
CA PHE A 88 -14.28 7.71 18.07
C PHE A 88 -14.56 8.77 19.14
N GLU A 89 -15.81 9.01 19.51
CA GLU A 89 -16.15 9.90 20.62
C GLU A 89 -15.66 9.35 21.97
N GLU A 90 -15.81 8.06 22.18
CA GLU A 90 -15.29 7.41 23.39
C GLU A 90 -13.75 7.47 23.43
N LEU A 91 -13.09 7.17 22.33
CA LEU A 91 -11.64 7.30 22.23
C LEU A 91 -11.18 8.74 22.50
N LYS A 92 -11.89 9.73 21.93
CA LYS A 92 -11.59 11.15 22.16
C LYS A 92 -11.72 11.55 23.64
N LYS A 93 -12.69 10.99 24.37
CA LYS A 93 -12.84 11.26 25.81
C LYS A 93 -11.66 10.69 26.59
N ARG A 94 -11.16 9.51 26.22
CA ARG A 94 -10.03 8.84 26.90
C ARG A 94 -8.66 9.40 26.46
N LYS A 95 -8.50 9.68 25.17
CA LYS A 95 -7.24 10.08 24.52
C LYS A 95 -7.51 11.20 23.50
N PRO A 96 -7.71 12.46 23.93
CA PRO A 96 -8.13 13.56 23.04
C PRO A 96 -7.11 13.86 21.92
N ASP A 97 -5.82 13.64 22.16
CA ASP A 97 -4.73 13.87 21.21
C ASP A 97 -4.36 12.64 20.39
N HIS A 98 -5.19 11.59 20.42
CA HIS A 98 -4.93 10.38 19.66
C HIS A 98 -4.88 10.64 18.15
N PHE A 99 -3.92 10.04 17.46
CA PHE A 99 -3.71 10.25 16.03
C PHE A 99 -4.98 9.99 15.20
N ALA A 100 -5.64 8.85 15.41
CA ALA A 100 -6.85 8.48 14.70
C ALA A 100 -7.99 9.48 14.95
N VAL A 101 -8.14 9.98 16.18
CA VAL A 101 -9.14 11.00 16.54
C VAL A 101 -8.92 12.29 15.76
N ARG A 102 -7.66 12.74 15.65
CA ARG A 102 -7.33 13.93 14.88
C ARG A 102 -7.65 13.78 13.39
N GLN A 103 -7.42 12.61 12.81
CA GLN A 103 -7.73 12.35 11.39
C GLN A 103 -9.24 12.25 11.18
N TYR A 104 -9.95 11.55 12.07
CA TYR A 104 -11.41 11.41 12.01
C TYR A 104 -12.12 12.75 12.14
N ALA A 105 -11.68 13.59 13.05
CA ALA A 105 -12.24 14.95 13.22
C ALA A 105 -12.13 15.78 11.93
N LYS A 106 -11.03 15.66 11.18
CA LYS A 106 -10.88 16.34 9.87
C LYS A 106 -11.83 15.78 8.82
N PHE A 107 -12.00 14.45 8.77
CA PHE A 107 -12.98 13.82 7.88
C PHE A 107 -14.41 14.30 8.18
N LYS A 108 -14.79 14.40 9.45
CA LYS A 108 -16.12 14.85 9.89
C LYS A 108 -16.43 16.31 9.57
N LEU A 109 -15.47 17.11 9.11
CA LEU A 109 -15.74 18.44 8.54
C LEU A 109 -16.45 18.38 7.19
N SER A 110 -16.52 17.20 6.57
CA SER A 110 -17.26 17.00 5.32
C SER A 110 -18.77 17.04 5.58
N ALA A 111 -19.51 17.77 4.74
CA ALA A 111 -20.98 17.78 4.79
C ALA A 111 -21.57 16.40 4.43
N GLY A 112 -22.78 16.11 4.90
CA GLY A 112 -23.43 14.79 4.80
C GLY A 112 -23.36 14.13 3.42
N LYS A 113 -23.74 14.84 2.34
CA LYS A 113 -23.66 14.31 0.96
C LYS A 113 -22.22 13.99 0.53
N THR A 114 -21.27 14.85 0.89
CA THR A 114 -19.87 14.65 0.60
C THR A 114 -19.30 13.46 1.37
N ALA A 115 -19.62 13.34 2.65
CA ALA A 115 -19.21 12.21 3.48
C ALA A 115 -19.75 10.88 2.93
N LYS A 116 -21.00 10.83 2.49
CA LYS A 116 -21.60 9.65 1.84
C LYS A 116 -20.85 9.25 0.56
N SER A 117 -20.51 10.22 -0.28
CA SER A 117 -19.75 9.96 -1.52
C SER A 117 -18.34 9.46 -1.22
N ILE A 118 -17.66 9.99 -0.19
CA ILE A 118 -16.34 9.50 0.26
C ILE A 118 -16.47 8.05 0.74
N LEU A 119 -17.49 7.70 1.53
CA LEU A 119 -17.72 6.34 2.01
C LEU A 119 -17.94 5.35 0.86
N ILE A 120 -18.75 5.73 -0.14
CA ILE A 120 -18.99 4.92 -1.35
C ILE A 120 -17.66 4.70 -2.08
N SER A 121 -16.86 5.73 -2.25
CA SER A 121 -15.56 5.63 -2.92
C SER A 121 -14.58 4.72 -2.15
N CYS A 122 -14.52 4.86 -0.83
CA CYS A 122 -13.72 3.99 0.02
C CYS A 122 -14.20 2.52 -0.07
N GLY A 123 -15.50 2.27 0.02
CA GLY A 123 -16.06 0.93 -0.13
C GLY A 123 -15.72 0.30 -1.48
N ALA A 124 -15.85 1.07 -2.57
CA ALA A 124 -15.53 0.60 -3.91
C ALA A 124 -14.05 0.19 -4.07
N ARG A 125 -13.11 0.90 -3.41
CA ARG A 125 -11.68 0.52 -3.43
C ARG A 125 -11.40 -0.79 -2.68
N LEU A 126 -12.21 -1.12 -1.69
CA LEU A 126 -12.09 -2.35 -0.90
C LEU A 126 -12.96 -3.50 -1.43
N ALA A 127 -13.71 -3.28 -2.52
CA ALA A 127 -14.54 -4.32 -3.12
C ALA A 127 -13.81 -5.65 -3.41
N PRO A 128 -12.51 -5.69 -3.80
CA PRO A 128 -11.79 -6.95 -3.93
C PRO A 128 -11.79 -7.80 -2.66
N PHE A 129 -11.84 -7.19 -1.48
CA PHE A 129 -11.91 -7.90 -0.21
C PHE A 129 -13.31 -8.48 0.13
N ASP A 130 -14.31 -8.32 -0.75
CA ASP A 130 -15.55 -9.09 -0.65
C ASP A 130 -15.34 -10.57 -1.01
N ILE A 131 -14.21 -10.87 -1.68
CA ILE A 131 -13.76 -12.23 -1.95
C ILE A 131 -13.21 -12.83 -0.66
N GLN A 132 -13.79 -13.97 -0.22
CA GLN A 132 -13.46 -14.60 1.05
C GLN A 132 -11.99 -15.04 1.09
N GLU A 133 -11.48 -15.63 0.02
CA GLU A 133 -10.11 -16.10 -0.09
C GLU A 133 -9.09 -14.97 0.13
N LEU A 134 -9.42 -13.75 -0.34
CA LEU A 134 -8.57 -12.59 -0.14
C LEU A 134 -8.57 -12.12 1.32
N ARG A 135 -9.72 -12.15 1.99
CA ARG A 135 -9.81 -11.86 3.42
C ARG A 135 -8.99 -12.84 4.24
N GLU A 136 -9.11 -14.14 3.95
CA GLU A 136 -8.34 -15.19 4.63
C GLU A 136 -6.83 -15.02 4.39
N LEU A 137 -6.42 -14.72 3.16
CA LEU A 137 -5.01 -14.48 2.79
C LEU A 137 -4.40 -13.30 3.55
N THR A 138 -5.21 -12.29 3.90
CA THR A 138 -4.76 -11.05 4.56
C THR A 138 -5.14 -10.94 6.03
N ALA A 139 -5.73 -12.00 6.61
CA ALA A 139 -6.18 -11.99 7.99
C ALA A 139 -5.03 -12.00 9.00
N TYR A 140 -3.93 -12.69 8.68
CA TYR A 140 -2.75 -12.81 9.54
C TYR A 140 -1.47 -12.84 8.70
N ASP A 141 -0.32 -12.63 9.34
CA ASP A 141 0.97 -12.60 8.66
C ASP A 141 1.78 -13.88 8.90
N GLU A 142 2.37 -14.40 7.83
CA GLU A 142 3.30 -15.53 7.85
C GLU A 142 4.64 -15.21 7.17
N LEU A 143 4.73 -14.06 6.47
CA LEU A 143 5.88 -13.75 5.63
C LEU A 143 7.10 -13.27 6.42
N GLN A 144 6.91 -12.57 7.54
CA GLN A 144 7.99 -11.98 8.32
C GLN A 144 8.94 -11.15 7.44
N LEU A 145 8.38 -10.23 6.64
CA LEU A 145 9.13 -9.44 5.64
C LEU A 145 10.35 -8.72 6.22
N ASP A 146 10.27 -8.31 7.48
CA ASP A 146 11.33 -7.63 8.22
C ASP A 146 12.56 -8.51 8.48
N THR A 147 12.46 -9.83 8.29
CA THR A 147 13.57 -10.78 8.53
C THR A 147 14.35 -11.16 7.28
N LEU A 148 13.92 -10.73 6.09
CA LEU A 148 14.53 -11.17 4.82
C LEU A 148 16.00 -10.77 4.66
N GLY A 149 16.44 -9.70 5.32
CA GLY A 149 17.83 -9.26 5.31
C GLY A 149 18.71 -9.86 6.43
N ASP A 150 18.15 -10.65 7.34
CA ASP A 150 18.85 -11.21 8.50
C ASP A 150 19.50 -12.56 8.20
N ARG A 151 18.86 -13.34 7.35
CA ARG A 151 19.25 -14.71 7.01
C ARG A 151 19.01 -15.01 5.54
N LYS A 152 19.68 -16.02 5.00
CA LYS A 152 19.43 -16.50 3.63
C LYS A 152 18.00 -17.06 3.54
N THR A 153 17.16 -16.37 2.81
CA THR A 153 15.73 -16.69 2.63
C THR A 153 15.37 -16.52 1.17
N ALA A 154 14.46 -17.34 0.65
CA ALA A 154 13.84 -17.16 -0.65
C ALA A 154 12.34 -17.00 -0.43
N LEU A 155 11.79 -15.84 -0.83
CA LEU A 155 10.36 -15.57 -0.85
C LEU A 155 9.88 -15.59 -2.30
N PHE A 156 8.87 -16.42 -2.58
CA PHE A 156 8.21 -16.50 -3.88
C PHE A 156 6.83 -15.88 -3.78
N ILE A 157 6.60 -14.83 -4.57
CA ILE A 157 5.29 -14.18 -4.71
C ILE A 157 4.74 -14.58 -6.06
N ILE A 158 3.68 -15.39 -6.05
CA ILE A 158 3.04 -15.92 -7.27
C ILE A 158 1.79 -15.08 -7.52
N MET A 159 1.69 -14.54 -8.73
CA MET A 159 0.56 -13.73 -9.19
C MET A 159 0.02 -14.28 -10.50
N SER A 160 -1.24 -13.98 -10.80
CA SER A 160 -1.80 -14.24 -12.13
C SER A 160 -1.18 -13.29 -13.15
N ASP A 161 -0.93 -13.79 -14.36
CA ASP A 161 -0.50 -13.00 -15.52
C ASP A 161 -1.69 -12.46 -16.33
N THR A 162 -2.89 -12.99 -16.08
CA THR A 162 -4.12 -12.66 -16.79
C THR A 162 -5.15 -11.87 -15.98
N ASP A 163 -4.95 -11.76 -14.65
CA ASP A 163 -5.87 -11.10 -13.73
C ASP A 163 -5.08 -10.13 -12.82
N ASP A 164 -5.38 -8.85 -12.92
CA ASP A 164 -4.74 -7.77 -12.18
C ASP A 164 -5.50 -7.33 -10.90
N THR A 165 -6.62 -7.98 -10.62
CA THR A 165 -7.53 -7.62 -9.51
C THR A 165 -6.81 -7.49 -8.17
N PHE A 166 -5.78 -8.32 -7.93
CA PHE A 166 -5.06 -8.38 -6.65
C PHE A 166 -3.67 -7.75 -6.67
N ASN A 167 -3.28 -7.12 -7.78
CA ASN A 167 -1.94 -6.55 -7.95
C ASN A 167 -1.61 -5.46 -6.92
N PHE A 168 -2.64 -4.77 -6.41
CA PHE A 168 -2.48 -3.79 -5.35
C PHE A 168 -1.87 -4.38 -4.06
N LEU A 169 -2.15 -5.65 -3.74
CA LEU A 169 -1.55 -6.33 -2.58
C LEU A 169 -0.05 -6.55 -2.78
N ILE A 170 0.35 -6.92 -3.99
CA ILE A 170 1.76 -7.13 -4.32
C ILE A 170 2.52 -5.80 -4.24
N SER A 171 1.94 -4.74 -4.75
CA SER A 171 2.49 -3.38 -4.62
C SER A 171 2.62 -2.96 -3.15
N MET A 172 1.63 -3.25 -2.30
CA MET A 172 1.70 -3.02 -0.86
C MET A 172 2.81 -3.84 -0.21
N CYS A 173 2.91 -5.12 -0.55
CA CYS A 173 3.95 -6.02 -0.03
C CYS A 173 5.35 -5.49 -0.36
N TYR A 174 5.63 -5.13 -1.61
CA TYR A 174 6.93 -4.56 -2.00
C TYR A 174 7.19 -3.20 -1.33
N THR A 175 6.17 -2.35 -1.23
CA THR A 175 6.31 -1.05 -0.57
C THR A 175 6.71 -1.23 0.89
N GLN A 176 6.06 -2.14 1.61
CA GLN A 176 6.38 -2.44 3.00
C GLN A 176 7.74 -3.12 3.12
N LEU A 177 8.03 -4.12 2.28
CA LEU A 177 9.32 -4.80 2.26
C LEU A 177 10.49 -3.81 2.14
N PHE A 178 10.48 -2.95 1.12
CA PHE A 178 11.55 -1.98 0.93
C PHE A 178 11.71 -1.01 2.10
N ASN A 179 10.58 -0.54 2.66
CA ASN A 179 10.62 0.35 3.83
C ASN A 179 11.22 -0.35 5.05
N LEU A 180 10.75 -1.56 5.35
CA LEU A 180 11.22 -2.36 6.50
C LEU A 180 12.71 -2.67 6.38
N LEU A 181 13.17 -3.11 5.20
CA LEU A 181 14.58 -3.43 4.98
C LEU A 181 15.47 -2.20 5.08
N CYS A 182 15.03 -1.04 4.56
CA CYS A 182 15.79 0.20 4.67
C CYS A 182 15.86 0.66 6.12
N GLU A 183 14.74 0.69 6.85
CA GLU A 183 14.69 1.08 8.26
C GLU A 183 15.55 0.14 9.11
N LYS A 184 15.46 -1.17 8.89
CA LYS A 184 16.28 -2.15 9.60
C LYS A 184 17.77 -2.03 9.30
N ALA A 185 18.14 -1.77 8.05
CA ALA A 185 19.53 -1.51 7.68
C ALA A 185 20.07 -0.29 8.43
N ASP A 186 19.32 0.80 8.48
CA ASP A 186 19.75 2.04 9.11
C ASP A 186 19.75 1.95 10.63
N ASP A 187 18.66 1.47 11.23
CA ASP A 187 18.44 1.57 12.68
C ASP A 187 19.06 0.40 13.46
N VAL A 188 19.17 -0.79 12.85
CA VAL A 188 19.67 -2.00 13.53
C VAL A 188 21.09 -2.34 13.09
N TYR A 189 21.41 -2.21 11.80
CA TYR A 189 22.67 -2.70 11.23
C TYR A 189 23.64 -1.59 10.83
N GLY A 190 23.41 -0.34 11.24
CA GLY A 190 24.35 0.75 10.99
C GLY A 190 24.51 1.12 9.50
N GLY A 191 23.45 0.94 8.72
CA GLY A 191 23.33 1.36 7.34
C GLY A 191 23.40 0.22 6.31
N ARG A 192 23.60 -1.05 6.71
CA ARG A 192 23.81 -2.14 5.77
C ARG A 192 23.28 -3.48 6.29
N LEU A 193 22.42 -4.15 5.54
CA LEU A 193 21.91 -5.48 5.90
C LEU A 193 23.04 -6.53 5.92
N PRO A 194 22.99 -7.50 6.84
CA PRO A 194 23.99 -8.59 6.90
C PRO A 194 23.89 -9.56 5.72
N VAL A 195 22.72 -9.71 5.12
CA VAL A 195 22.49 -10.54 3.93
C VAL A 195 21.92 -9.67 2.81
N HIS A 196 22.54 -9.75 1.63
CA HIS A 196 22.05 -9.03 0.45
C HIS A 196 20.65 -9.52 0.05
N VAL A 197 19.70 -8.57 -0.11
CA VAL A 197 18.34 -8.86 -0.57
C VAL A 197 18.21 -8.44 -2.03
N ARG A 198 17.93 -9.41 -2.90
CA ARG A 198 17.64 -9.16 -4.31
C ARG A 198 16.15 -9.34 -4.56
N CYS A 199 15.48 -8.28 -5.00
CA CYS A 199 14.11 -8.31 -5.47
C CYS A 199 14.12 -8.52 -6.99
N LEU A 200 13.73 -9.71 -7.45
CA LEU A 200 13.53 -10.00 -8.87
C LEU A 200 12.03 -9.89 -9.16
N ILE A 201 11.65 -8.88 -9.92
CA ILE A 201 10.25 -8.57 -10.22
C ILE A 201 10.02 -8.82 -11.70
N ASP A 202 9.52 -10.02 -11.98
CA ASP A 202 9.08 -10.37 -13.33
C ASP A 202 7.73 -9.72 -13.60
N GLU A 203 7.47 -9.35 -14.86
CA GLU A 203 6.28 -8.60 -15.26
C GLU A 203 6.02 -7.36 -14.35
N ALA A 204 7.07 -6.58 -14.12
CA ALA A 204 7.05 -5.47 -13.15
C ALA A 204 5.98 -4.40 -13.44
N ALA A 205 5.43 -4.37 -14.65
CA ALA A 205 4.30 -3.51 -15.00
C ALA A 205 2.98 -3.98 -14.37
N ASN A 206 2.85 -5.27 -14.08
CA ASN A 206 1.60 -5.86 -13.63
C ASN A 206 1.42 -5.79 -12.10
N ILE A 207 2.49 -5.57 -11.33
CA ILE A 207 2.38 -5.51 -9.86
C ILE A 207 1.75 -4.21 -9.32
N GLY A 208 1.38 -3.27 -10.20
CA GLY A 208 0.94 -1.94 -9.80
C GLY A 208 2.10 -0.98 -9.49
N GLN A 209 1.75 0.17 -8.94
CA GLN A 209 2.71 1.23 -8.65
C GLN A 209 3.30 1.09 -7.23
N ILE A 210 4.62 0.98 -7.12
CA ILE A 210 5.34 1.16 -5.85
C ILE A 210 5.57 2.68 -5.68
N PRO A 211 4.90 3.35 -4.73
CA PRO A 211 5.03 4.79 -4.58
C PRO A 211 6.49 5.21 -4.31
N ARG A 212 6.96 6.22 -5.05
CA ARG A 212 8.33 6.76 -4.94
C ARG A 212 9.45 5.77 -5.27
N LEU A 213 9.18 4.83 -6.17
CA LEU A 213 10.19 3.85 -6.61
C LEU A 213 11.46 4.54 -7.13
N GLU A 214 11.35 5.70 -7.80
CA GLU A 214 12.48 6.48 -8.30
C GLU A 214 13.47 6.90 -7.20
N LYS A 215 12.96 7.21 -6.01
CA LYS A 215 13.79 7.56 -4.85
C LYS A 215 14.37 6.33 -4.19
N LEU A 216 13.59 5.27 -4.15
CA LEU A 216 13.96 4.02 -3.53
C LEU A 216 15.15 3.40 -4.27
N VAL A 217 15.08 3.21 -5.59
CA VAL A 217 16.17 2.60 -6.37
C VAL A 217 17.46 3.41 -6.32
N ALA A 218 17.39 4.73 -6.09
CA ALA A 218 18.55 5.58 -5.90
C ALA A 218 19.28 5.35 -4.56
N THR A 219 18.64 4.74 -3.57
CA THR A 219 19.14 4.69 -2.19
C THR A 219 19.37 3.28 -1.63
N ILE A 220 18.71 2.25 -2.17
CA ILE A 220 18.72 0.89 -1.61
C ILE A 220 20.09 0.18 -1.75
N ARG A 221 20.90 0.55 -2.74
CA ARG A 221 22.19 -0.10 -3.03
C ARG A 221 23.13 -0.09 -1.82
N SER A 222 23.26 1.03 -1.13
CA SER A 222 24.13 1.17 0.04
C SER A 222 23.69 0.25 1.19
N ARG A 223 22.43 -0.15 1.22
CA ARG A 223 21.83 -0.98 2.27
C ARG A 223 21.83 -2.49 1.98
N GLU A 224 22.58 -2.94 0.95
CA GLU A 224 22.60 -4.33 0.48
C GLU A 224 21.24 -4.79 -0.09
N ILE A 225 20.52 -3.89 -0.75
CA ILE A 225 19.27 -4.21 -1.42
C ILE A 225 19.44 -3.90 -2.92
N SER A 226 19.01 -4.83 -3.78
CA SER A 226 18.98 -4.62 -5.23
C SER A 226 17.61 -4.98 -5.80
N CYS A 227 17.24 -4.30 -6.89
CA CYS A 227 15.99 -4.51 -7.59
C CYS A 227 16.27 -4.80 -9.07
N CYS A 228 15.64 -5.84 -9.60
CA CYS A 228 15.61 -6.17 -11.01
C CYS A 228 14.17 -6.11 -11.50
N LEU A 229 13.90 -5.19 -12.42
CA LEU A 229 12.58 -5.03 -13.05
C LEU A 229 12.63 -5.65 -14.44
N VAL A 230 11.80 -6.66 -14.69
CA VAL A 230 11.61 -7.24 -16.01
C VAL A 230 10.36 -6.67 -16.63
N LEU A 231 10.46 -6.17 -17.82
CA LEU A 231 9.40 -5.48 -18.56
C LEU A 231 9.39 -5.95 -20.01
N GLN A 232 8.23 -6.01 -20.62
CA GLN A 232 8.11 -6.32 -22.05
C GLN A 232 8.49 -5.10 -22.90
N ALA A 233 8.25 -3.88 -22.40
CA ALA A 233 8.60 -2.64 -23.07
C ALA A 233 8.80 -1.48 -22.08
N GLN A 234 9.68 -0.54 -22.40
CA GLN A 234 9.87 0.68 -21.59
C GLN A 234 8.60 1.54 -21.46
N SER A 235 7.71 1.47 -22.46
CA SER A 235 6.42 2.19 -22.41
C SER A 235 5.55 1.77 -21.23
N GLN A 236 5.66 0.53 -20.75
CA GLN A 236 4.95 0.06 -19.55
C GLN A 236 5.43 0.81 -18.31
N LEU A 237 6.73 1.01 -18.15
CA LEU A 237 7.27 1.79 -17.03
C LEU A 237 6.82 3.25 -17.09
N LYS A 238 6.81 3.85 -18.30
CA LYS A 238 6.31 5.21 -18.52
C LYS A 238 4.81 5.36 -18.23
N ALA A 239 4.01 4.35 -18.53
CA ALA A 239 2.58 4.35 -18.22
C ALA A 239 2.34 4.42 -16.70
N LEU A 240 3.11 3.65 -15.91
CA LEU A 240 2.97 3.60 -14.45
C LEU A 240 3.60 4.81 -13.74
N TYR A 241 4.83 5.19 -14.11
CA TYR A 241 5.63 6.14 -13.35
C TYR A 241 5.76 7.51 -14.03
N LYS A 242 5.21 7.68 -15.24
CA LYS A 242 5.21 8.95 -16.00
C LYS A 242 6.63 9.55 -16.07
N ASP A 243 6.79 10.79 -15.64
CA ASP A 243 8.06 11.52 -15.66
C ASP A 243 9.14 10.89 -14.77
N SER A 244 8.76 10.13 -13.74
CA SER A 244 9.70 9.40 -12.87
C SER A 244 10.32 8.17 -13.53
N ALA A 245 9.77 7.68 -14.65
CA ALA A 245 10.26 6.48 -15.33
C ALA A 245 11.72 6.64 -15.79
N ASP A 246 12.08 7.80 -16.36
CA ASP A 246 13.45 8.05 -16.83
C ASP A 246 14.44 8.13 -15.65
N THR A 247 14.00 8.62 -14.48
CA THR A 247 14.79 8.62 -13.25
C THR A 247 15.01 7.18 -12.74
N ILE A 248 13.98 6.32 -12.80
CA ILE A 248 14.11 4.90 -12.42
C ILE A 248 15.17 4.23 -13.30
N VAL A 249 15.03 4.35 -14.63
CA VAL A 249 15.99 3.76 -15.59
C VAL A 249 17.41 4.29 -15.36
N GLY A 250 17.55 5.61 -15.12
CA GLY A 250 18.84 6.24 -14.89
C GLY A 250 19.56 5.79 -13.60
N ASN A 251 18.84 5.23 -12.64
CA ASN A 251 19.39 4.66 -11.40
C ASN A 251 19.66 3.14 -11.48
N MET A 252 19.34 2.49 -12.61
CA MET A 252 19.71 1.08 -12.83
C MET A 252 21.15 0.97 -13.34
N ASP A 253 21.95 0.14 -12.68
CA ASP A 253 23.35 -0.09 -13.08
C ASP A 253 23.47 -0.79 -14.44
N LEU A 254 22.45 -1.57 -14.81
CA LEU A 254 22.39 -2.33 -16.05
C LEU A 254 20.99 -2.27 -16.66
N SER A 255 20.94 -1.90 -17.93
CA SER A 255 19.69 -1.95 -18.73
C SER A 255 19.97 -2.83 -19.96
N LEU A 256 19.20 -3.91 -20.08
CA LEU A 256 19.27 -4.84 -21.22
C LEU A 256 17.99 -4.65 -22.05
N ILE A 257 18.15 -4.11 -23.27
CA ILE A 257 17.05 -3.86 -24.21
C ILE A 257 17.35 -4.67 -25.47
N HIS A 258 16.45 -5.59 -25.83
CA HIS A 258 16.55 -6.43 -27.03
C HIS A 258 17.87 -7.19 -27.19
N ILE A 259 18.05 -8.25 -26.45
CA ILE A 259 18.98 -9.31 -26.83
C ILE A 259 18.24 -10.18 -27.86
N SER A 260 18.15 -9.71 -29.11
CA SER A 260 17.76 -10.60 -30.21
C SER A 260 18.90 -11.55 -30.52
N GLU A 261 18.64 -12.85 -30.63
CA GLU A 261 19.61 -13.77 -31.23
C GLU A 261 20.06 -13.21 -32.60
N PRO A 262 21.36 -13.25 -32.90
CA PRO A 262 21.82 -12.85 -34.24
C PRO A 262 21.08 -13.72 -35.24
N THR A 263 20.25 -13.10 -36.08
CA THR A 263 19.63 -13.77 -37.22
C THR A 263 20.73 -14.45 -38.00
N ARG A 264 20.79 -15.78 -38.00
CA ARG A 264 21.63 -16.54 -38.91
C ARG A 264 21.24 -16.09 -40.33
N ARG A 265 22.08 -15.24 -40.91
CA ARG A 265 22.01 -15.03 -42.36
C ARG A 265 22.36 -16.38 -42.98
N THR A 266 21.36 -17.09 -43.45
CA THR A 266 21.58 -18.20 -44.39
C THR A 266 22.20 -17.62 -45.66
N PRO A 267 23.29 -18.22 -46.16
CA PRO A 267 23.98 -17.79 -47.36
C PRO A 267 23.11 -17.97 -48.60
#